data_974518bf0550476fdf276285cbfed0bf
#
_entry.id   974518bf0550476fdf276285cbfed0bf
#
_cell.length_a   1.000
_cell.length_b   1.000
_cell.length_c   1.000
_cell.angle_alpha   90.00
_cell.angle_beta   90.00
_cell.angle_gamma   90.00
#
_symmetry.space_group_name_H-M   'P 1'
#
loop_
_entity.id
_entity.type
_entity.pdbx_description
1 polymer ?
#
loop_
_entity_poly.entity_id
_entity_poly.type
_entity_poly.pdbx_seq_one_letter_code
_entity_poly.pdbx_strand_id
1 'polypeptide(L)'
;CNNLSVGYDGKAILKNINFSVDEGDYLCIVGENGSGKTTLMKTILGLQQPVAGNIIYGDGLKKNEIGYLPQQTFVQKDFPASVREIILSGCQNKCGMRPFYNKVQKQTAKNMMEKFEISNLSGRCYRELSGGQQQRVLLARALCATEKVLLLDEPVAALDPKASKEMYKIIEKLNKEDNIS
;
A
#
# COMPACT_ATOMS: atom_id res chain seq x y z
N CYS A 1 8.48 12.28 -10.78
CA CYS A 1 9.30 11.39 -11.61
C CYS A 1 9.86 12.17 -12.80
N ASN A 2 11.19 12.16 -13.00
CA ASN A 2 11.84 12.92 -14.06
C ASN A 2 12.68 12.00 -14.94
N ASN A 3 12.29 11.86 -16.22
CA ASN A 3 12.91 10.99 -17.22
C ASN A 3 13.19 9.56 -16.70
N LEU A 4 12.26 9.07 -15.86
CA LEU A 4 12.41 7.82 -15.15
C LEU A 4 12.33 6.63 -16.12
N SER A 5 13.33 5.74 -16.04
CA SER A 5 13.31 4.46 -16.74
C SER A 5 13.44 3.34 -15.72
N VAL A 6 12.54 2.37 -15.76
CA VAL A 6 12.48 1.25 -14.82
C VAL A 6 12.59 -0.09 -15.54
N GLY A 7 13.21 -1.05 -14.89
CA GLY A 7 13.47 -2.38 -15.48
C GLY A 7 14.35 -3.23 -14.59
N TYR A 8 14.91 -4.30 -15.15
CA TYR A 8 15.78 -5.25 -14.45
C TYR A 8 17.09 -5.42 -15.17
N ASP A 9 18.17 -5.65 -14.45
CA ASP A 9 19.51 -5.96 -14.98
C ASP A 9 20.01 -4.94 -16.03
N GLY A 10 19.72 -3.65 -15.80
CA GLY A 10 20.09 -2.57 -16.73
C GLY A 10 19.20 -2.47 -17.99
N LYS A 11 18.22 -3.37 -18.17
CA LYS A 11 17.29 -3.33 -19.29
C LYS A 11 16.00 -2.61 -18.88
N ALA A 12 15.73 -1.48 -19.51
CA ALA A 12 14.53 -0.71 -19.25
C ALA A 12 13.29 -1.35 -19.89
N ILE A 13 12.26 -1.61 -19.10
CA ILE A 13 10.92 -2.04 -19.52
C ILE A 13 10.07 -0.81 -19.85
N LEU A 14 10.09 0.20 -18.98
CA LEU A 14 9.46 1.48 -19.22
C LEU A 14 10.55 2.55 -19.29
N LYS A 15 10.41 3.51 -20.22
CA LYS A 15 11.42 4.54 -20.50
C LYS A 15 10.81 5.94 -20.50
N ASN A 16 11.62 6.90 -20.06
CA ASN A 16 11.30 8.33 -20.14
C ASN A 16 9.95 8.71 -19.53
N ILE A 17 9.60 8.12 -18.39
CA ILE A 17 8.36 8.42 -17.67
C ILE A 17 8.54 9.76 -16.94
N ASN A 18 7.60 10.66 -17.18
CA ASN A 18 7.55 11.96 -16.50
C ASN A 18 6.13 12.16 -15.96
N PHE A 19 6.00 12.35 -14.66
CA PHE A 19 4.76 12.77 -13.99
C PHE A 19 5.05 13.32 -12.60
N SER A 20 4.14 14.12 -12.08
CA SER A 20 4.07 14.54 -10.69
C SER A 20 2.78 14.03 -10.05
N VAL A 21 2.78 13.93 -8.73
CA VAL A 21 1.60 13.65 -7.91
C VAL A 21 1.64 14.66 -6.78
N ASP A 22 0.64 15.49 -6.70
CA ASP A 22 0.48 16.47 -5.65
C ASP A 22 -0.43 15.94 -4.54
N GLU A 23 -0.49 16.62 -3.41
CA GLU A 23 -1.30 16.21 -2.25
C GLU A 23 -2.79 16.16 -2.63
N GLY A 24 -3.44 15.03 -2.35
CA GLY A 24 -4.85 14.78 -2.70
C GLY A 24 -5.08 14.30 -4.13
N ASP A 25 -4.04 14.18 -4.95
CA ASP A 25 -4.19 13.63 -6.29
C ASP A 25 -4.59 12.16 -6.28
N TYR A 26 -5.42 11.78 -7.24
CA TYR A 26 -5.75 10.38 -7.54
C TYR A 26 -5.19 10.00 -8.91
N LEU A 27 -4.03 9.35 -8.93
CA LEU A 27 -3.37 8.90 -10.15
C LEU A 27 -3.68 7.43 -10.43
N CYS A 28 -4.22 7.14 -11.61
CA CYS A 28 -4.46 5.77 -12.08
C CYS A 28 -3.44 5.38 -13.16
N ILE A 29 -2.69 4.29 -12.92
CA ILE A 29 -1.74 3.73 -13.88
C ILE A 29 -2.38 2.55 -14.58
N VAL A 30 -2.65 2.69 -15.88
CA VAL A 30 -3.31 1.68 -16.70
C VAL A 30 -2.32 1.07 -17.70
N GLY A 31 -2.45 -0.22 -17.95
CA GLY A 31 -1.62 -0.96 -18.91
C GLY A 31 -1.82 -2.46 -18.81
N GLU A 32 -1.36 -3.19 -19.81
CA GLU A 32 -1.44 -4.65 -19.87
C GLU A 32 -0.64 -5.33 -18.74
N ASN A 33 -0.93 -6.62 -18.51
CA ASN A 33 -0.13 -7.41 -17.59
C ASN A 33 1.31 -7.55 -18.13
N GLY A 34 2.30 -7.37 -17.24
CA GLY A 34 3.70 -7.37 -17.63
C GLY A 34 4.23 -6.04 -18.21
N SER A 35 3.39 -5.00 -18.33
CA SER A 35 3.83 -3.68 -18.85
C SER A 35 4.77 -2.91 -17.92
N GLY A 36 5.08 -3.41 -16.72
CA GLY A 36 6.01 -2.78 -15.78
C GLY A 36 5.37 -1.95 -14.68
N LYS A 37 4.03 -1.98 -14.49
CA LYS A 37 3.33 -1.23 -13.42
C LYS A 37 3.90 -1.52 -12.03
N THR A 38 3.98 -2.78 -11.65
CA THR A 38 4.56 -3.22 -10.36
C THR A 38 6.04 -2.83 -10.25
N THR A 39 6.79 -2.88 -11.35
CA THR A 39 8.21 -2.44 -11.39
C THR A 39 8.32 -0.94 -11.10
N LEU A 40 7.46 -0.14 -11.71
CA LEU A 40 7.37 1.30 -11.44
C LEU A 40 7.05 1.57 -9.96
N MET A 41 6.04 0.91 -9.41
CA MET A 41 5.65 1.05 -8.00
C MET A 41 6.81 0.67 -7.06
N LYS A 42 7.49 -0.46 -7.30
CA LYS A 42 8.67 -0.88 -6.53
C LYS A 42 9.80 0.14 -6.61
N THR A 43 10.00 0.77 -7.78
CA THR A 43 11.01 1.81 -7.95
C THR A 43 10.62 3.08 -7.17
N ILE A 44 9.35 3.49 -7.20
CA ILE A 44 8.84 4.61 -6.39
C ILE A 44 9.01 4.34 -4.89
N LEU A 45 8.82 3.11 -4.44
CA LEU A 45 9.03 2.72 -3.04
C LEU A 45 10.53 2.63 -2.65
N GLY A 46 11.44 2.74 -3.63
CA GLY A 46 12.86 2.56 -3.42
C GLY A 46 13.28 1.12 -3.15
N LEU A 47 12.39 0.14 -3.42
CA LEU A 47 12.66 -1.30 -3.33
C LEU A 47 13.50 -1.78 -4.53
N GLN A 48 13.57 -0.97 -5.57
CA GLN A 48 14.36 -1.21 -6.78
C GLN A 48 14.97 0.11 -7.25
N GLN A 49 16.21 0.04 -7.76
CA GLN A 49 16.86 1.22 -8.34
C GLN A 49 16.32 1.49 -9.74
N PRO A 50 16.14 2.75 -10.15
CA PRO A 50 15.83 3.09 -11.54
C PRO A 50 16.99 2.73 -12.46
N VAL A 51 16.67 2.38 -13.70
CA VAL A 51 17.68 2.18 -14.77
C VAL A 51 18.25 3.52 -15.22
N ALA A 52 17.40 4.57 -15.29
CA ALA A 52 17.79 5.95 -15.58
C ALA A 52 16.76 6.92 -15.01
N GLY A 53 17.11 8.21 -14.94
CA GLY A 53 16.25 9.24 -14.37
C GLY A 53 16.25 9.24 -12.86
N ASN A 54 15.33 10.01 -12.26
CA ASN A 54 15.26 10.16 -10.82
C ASN A 54 13.82 10.32 -10.32
N ILE A 55 13.62 10.02 -9.03
CA ILE A 55 12.39 10.27 -8.29
C ILE A 55 12.71 11.31 -7.22
N ILE A 56 11.94 12.39 -7.20
CA ILE A 56 12.02 13.43 -6.19
C ILE A 56 10.81 13.27 -5.26
N TYR A 57 11.08 13.15 -3.98
CA TYR A 57 10.05 13.14 -2.94
C TYR A 57 9.96 14.54 -2.36
N GLY A 58 8.85 15.23 -2.62
CA GLY A 58 8.57 16.59 -2.16
C GLY A 58 8.05 16.63 -0.73
N ASP A 59 7.93 17.84 -0.17
CA ASP A 59 7.25 18.17 1.09
C ASP A 59 7.67 17.33 2.31
N GLY A 60 8.95 16.92 2.34
CA GLY A 60 9.51 16.13 3.42
C GLY A 60 9.03 14.67 3.46
N LEU A 61 8.36 14.19 2.41
CA LEU A 61 7.94 12.80 2.28
C LEU A 61 9.17 11.87 2.22
N LYS A 62 9.21 10.87 3.08
CA LYS A 62 10.24 9.83 3.06
C LYS A 62 9.70 8.57 2.39
N LYS A 63 10.58 7.81 1.74
CA LYS A 63 10.22 6.54 1.08
C LYS A 63 9.48 5.56 1.99
N ASN A 64 9.87 5.48 3.25
CA ASN A 64 9.24 4.62 4.25
C ASN A 64 7.92 5.16 4.83
N GLU A 65 7.49 6.35 4.40
CA GLU A 65 6.21 6.95 4.74
C GLU A 65 5.16 6.79 3.64
N ILE A 66 5.48 6.06 2.57
CA ILE A 66 4.55 5.66 1.52
C ILE A 66 3.89 4.34 1.92
N GLY A 67 2.57 4.33 2.00
CA GLY A 67 1.80 3.11 2.21
C GLY A 67 1.77 2.28 0.93
N TYR A 68 1.92 0.96 1.05
CA TYR A 68 1.88 0.07 -0.10
C TYR A 68 0.99 -1.13 0.13
N LEU A 69 0.05 -1.30 -0.77
CA LEU A 69 -0.77 -2.49 -0.90
C LEU A 69 -0.29 -3.29 -2.13
N PRO A 70 0.51 -4.35 -1.94
CA PRO A 70 1.00 -5.18 -3.03
C PRO A 70 -0.12 -6.05 -3.60
N GLN A 71 0.06 -6.48 -4.84
CA GLN A 71 -0.76 -7.54 -5.42
C GLN A 71 -0.70 -8.79 -4.53
N GLN A 72 -1.87 -9.33 -4.21
CA GLN A 72 -1.98 -10.46 -3.27
C GLN A 72 -1.50 -11.76 -3.91
N THR A 73 -0.54 -12.44 -3.29
CA THR A 73 -0.08 -13.77 -3.69
C THR A 73 -0.78 -14.87 -2.87
N PHE A 74 -0.79 -16.11 -3.38
CA PHE A 74 -1.34 -17.27 -2.66
C PHE A 74 -0.68 -17.48 -1.28
N VAL A 75 0.65 -17.31 -1.18
CA VAL A 75 1.40 -17.43 0.08
C VAL A 75 0.96 -16.40 1.12
N GLN A 76 0.61 -15.19 0.69
CA GLN A 76 0.12 -14.15 1.60
C GLN A 76 -1.28 -14.46 2.13
N LYS A 77 -2.13 -15.15 1.35
CA LYS A 77 -3.48 -15.53 1.77
C LYS A 77 -3.47 -16.53 2.93
N ASP A 78 -2.48 -17.41 2.97
CA ASP A 78 -2.35 -18.46 3.99
C ASP A 78 -1.49 -18.06 5.20
N PHE A 79 -1.16 -16.78 5.35
CA PHE A 79 -0.28 -16.31 6.41
C PHE A 79 -0.91 -16.54 7.80
N PRO A 80 -0.25 -17.30 8.72
CA PRO A 80 -0.80 -17.72 10.00
C PRO A 80 -0.63 -16.65 11.09
N ALA A 81 -1.04 -15.42 10.84
CA ALA A 81 -1.00 -14.33 11.81
C ALA A 81 -2.40 -13.78 12.08
N SER A 82 -2.62 -13.21 13.24
CA SER A 82 -3.84 -12.51 13.56
C SER A 82 -3.96 -11.18 12.78
N VAL A 83 -5.20 -10.73 12.56
CA VAL A 83 -5.48 -9.42 11.95
C VAL A 83 -4.72 -8.30 12.65
N ARG A 84 -4.71 -8.31 13.98
CA ARG A 84 -4.00 -7.32 14.79
C ARG A 84 -2.50 -7.30 14.52
N GLU A 85 -1.85 -8.45 14.43
CA GLU A 85 -0.41 -8.56 14.15
C GLU A 85 -0.08 -8.03 12.78
N ILE A 86 -0.90 -8.37 11.76
CA ILE A 86 -0.70 -7.88 10.40
C ILE A 86 -0.82 -6.36 10.36
N ILE A 87 -1.85 -5.77 10.96
CA ILE A 87 -2.04 -4.31 10.95
C ILE A 87 -0.92 -3.61 11.73
N LEU A 88 -0.52 -4.13 12.89
CA LEU A 88 0.60 -3.60 13.66
C LEU A 88 1.91 -3.63 12.87
N SER A 89 2.13 -4.62 12.01
CA SER A 89 3.33 -4.68 11.16
C SER A 89 3.46 -3.47 10.23
N GLY A 90 2.35 -2.81 9.89
CA GLY A 90 2.35 -1.56 9.12
C GLY A 90 2.98 -0.37 9.87
N CYS A 91 3.06 -0.44 11.21
CA CYS A 91 3.71 0.60 12.01
C CYS A 91 5.23 0.43 12.13
N GLN A 92 5.83 -0.56 11.47
CA GLN A 92 7.24 -0.95 11.66
C GLN A 92 8.21 0.19 11.28
N ASN A 93 7.89 0.99 10.28
CA ASN A 93 8.65 2.17 9.86
C ASN A 93 8.75 3.24 10.97
N LYS A 94 7.83 3.25 11.93
CA LYS A 94 7.75 4.20 13.06
C LYS A 94 8.35 3.63 14.35
N CYS A 95 8.88 2.39 14.33
CA CYS A 95 9.48 1.73 15.52
C CYS A 95 10.92 2.19 15.80
N GLY A 96 11.67 2.62 14.79
CA GLY A 96 13.11 2.84 14.89
C GLY A 96 13.82 1.54 15.29
N MET A 97 14.73 1.59 16.25
CA MET A 97 15.48 0.42 16.77
C MET A 97 14.76 -0.34 17.91
N ARG A 98 13.50 -0.02 18.19
CA ARG A 98 12.77 -0.67 19.30
C ARG A 98 12.24 -2.04 18.87
N PRO A 99 12.41 -3.09 19.68
CA PRO A 99 11.92 -4.43 19.35
C PRO A 99 10.40 -4.59 19.57
N PHE A 100 9.74 -3.65 20.27
CA PHE A 100 8.32 -3.72 20.61
C PHE A 100 7.56 -2.47 20.20
N TYR A 101 6.30 -2.67 19.80
CA TYR A 101 5.36 -1.58 19.50
C TYR A 101 4.97 -0.82 20.78
N ASN A 102 5.04 0.49 20.72
CA ASN A 102 4.64 1.37 21.82
C ASN A 102 3.11 1.59 21.85
N LYS A 103 2.65 2.39 22.83
CA LYS A 103 1.22 2.70 22.98
C LYS A 103 0.63 3.43 21.77
N VAL A 104 1.40 4.33 21.17
CA VAL A 104 0.95 5.12 19.99
C VAL A 104 0.70 4.20 18.81
N GLN A 105 1.66 3.32 18.47
CA GLN A 105 1.53 2.36 17.36
C GLN A 105 0.36 1.39 17.57
N LYS A 106 0.17 0.90 18.81
CA LYS A 106 -0.99 0.06 19.16
C LYS A 106 -2.30 0.80 18.99
N GLN A 107 -2.34 2.10 19.35
CA GLN A 107 -3.53 2.92 19.16
C GLN A 107 -3.79 3.21 17.68
N THR A 108 -2.75 3.51 16.89
CA THR A 108 -2.88 3.67 15.43
C THR A 108 -3.48 2.42 14.80
N ALA A 109 -2.96 1.23 15.12
CA ALA A 109 -3.50 -0.01 14.61
C ALA A 109 -4.97 -0.23 15.02
N LYS A 110 -5.33 0.13 16.26
CA LYS A 110 -6.72 0.05 16.74
C LYS A 110 -7.63 1.00 15.95
N ASN A 111 -7.23 2.25 15.77
CA ASN A 111 -7.99 3.24 15.00
C ASN A 111 -8.20 2.77 13.55
N MET A 112 -7.16 2.16 12.93
CA MET A 112 -7.30 1.61 11.58
C MET A 112 -8.28 0.42 11.56
N MET A 113 -8.26 -0.46 12.55
CA MET A 113 -9.25 -1.53 12.64
C MET A 113 -10.70 -1.01 12.78
N GLU A 114 -10.90 0.06 13.54
CA GLU A 114 -12.20 0.74 13.69
C GLU A 114 -12.62 1.39 12.36
N LYS A 115 -11.72 2.15 11.72
CA LYS A 115 -11.96 2.83 10.44
C LYS A 115 -12.39 1.88 9.33
N PHE A 116 -11.81 0.68 9.29
CA PHE A 116 -12.11 -0.35 8.28
C PHE A 116 -13.19 -1.35 8.71
N GLU A 117 -13.82 -1.16 9.87
CA GLU A 117 -14.90 -2.01 10.41
C GLU A 117 -14.48 -3.48 10.59
N ILE A 118 -13.23 -3.71 11.03
CA ILE A 118 -12.63 -5.04 11.23
C ILE A 118 -12.18 -5.28 12.67
N SER A 119 -12.59 -4.44 13.63
CA SER A 119 -12.24 -4.58 15.05
C SER A 119 -12.67 -5.90 15.65
N ASN A 120 -13.84 -6.40 15.25
CA ASN A 120 -14.37 -7.69 15.67
C ASN A 120 -13.56 -8.89 15.14
N LEU A 121 -12.70 -8.68 14.16
CA LEU A 121 -11.83 -9.69 13.56
C LEU A 121 -10.41 -9.67 14.13
N SER A 122 -10.08 -8.77 15.05
CA SER A 122 -8.72 -8.48 15.52
C SER A 122 -7.91 -9.70 15.98
N GLY A 123 -8.56 -10.67 16.62
CA GLY A 123 -7.96 -11.93 17.09
C GLY A 123 -8.06 -13.10 16.10
N ARG A 124 -8.78 -12.94 14.98
CA ARG A 124 -8.93 -14.03 13.99
C ARG A 124 -7.67 -14.20 13.17
N CYS A 125 -7.41 -15.42 12.73
CA CYS A 125 -6.33 -15.70 11.79
C CYS A 125 -6.67 -15.14 10.41
N TYR A 126 -5.70 -14.48 9.77
CA TYR A 126 -5.88 -13.83 8.47
C TYR A 126 -6.38 -14.79 7.37
N ARG A 127 -5.86 -16.01 7.34
CA ARG A 127 -6.28 -17.04 6.35
C ARG A 127 -7.75 -17.45 6.47
N GLU A 128 -8.41 -17.20 7.61
CA GLU A 128 -9.82 -17.54 7.84
C GLU A 128 -10.78 -16.45 7.33
N LEU A 129 -10.25 -15.33 6.85
CA LEU A 129 -11.01 -14.20 6.39
C LEU A 129 -11.46 -14.37 4.94
N SER A 130 -12.61 -13.77 4.59
CA SER A 130 -13.01 -13.61 3.19
C SER A 130 -12.02 -12.71 2.44
N GLY A 131 -11.96 -12.81 1.11
CA GLY A 131 -11.08 -11.99 0.28
C GLY A 131 -11.25 -10.48 0.52
N GLY A 132 -12.48 -10.00 0.63
CA GLY A 132 -12.77 -8.60 0.95
C GLY A 132 -12.29 -8.18 2.34
N GLN A 133 -12.45 -9.06 3.36
CA GLN A 133 -11.91 -8.82 4.70
C GLN A 133 -10.37 -8.80 4.70
N GLN A 134 -9.73 -9.71 3.96
CA GLN A 134 -8.28 -9.74 3.80
C GLN A 134 -7.77 -8.44 3.18
N GLN A 135 -8.42 -7.94 2.13
CA GLN A 135 -8.06 -6.68 1.49
C GLN A 135 -8.22 -5.48 2.44
N ARG A 136 -9.29 -5.41 3.21
CA ARG A 136 -9.47 -4.36 4.25
C ARG A 136 -8.34 -4.39 5.29
N VAL A 137 -7.90 -5.58 5.71
CA VAL A 137 -6.76 -5.76 6.64
C VAL A 137 -5.46 -5.25 6.03
N LEU A 138 -5.18 -5.60 4.77
CA LEU A 138 -3.97 -5.14 4.08
C LEU A 138 -3.98 -3.63 3.83
N LEU A 139 -5.13 -3.05 3.49
CA LEU A 139 -5.28 -1.61 3.33
C LEU A 139 -5.09 -0.88 4.67
N ALA A 140 -5.71 -1.38 5.75
CA ALA A 140 -5.49 -0.85 7.10
C ALA A 140 -4.01 -0.91 7.51
N ARG A 141 -3.32 -2.01 7.19
CA ARG A 141 -1.88 -2.17 7.38
C ARG A 141 -1.07 -1.11 6.61
N ALA A 142 -1.39 -0.89 5.33
CA ALA A 142 -0.69 0.10 4.50
C ALA A 142 -0.85 1.51 5.07
N LEU A 143 -2.04 1.86 5.56
CA LEU A 143 -2.33 3.17 6.17
C LEU A 143 -1.71 3.36 7.57
N CYS A 144 -1.29 2.31 8.25
CA CYS A 144 -0.45 2.47 9.44
C CYS A 144 0.94 3.06 9.12
N ALA A 145 1.41 2.90 7.88
CA ALA A 145 2.69 3.41 7.43
C ALA A 145 2.63 4.87 6.97
N THR A 146 1.48 5.33 6.44
CA THR A 146 1.33 6.64 5.80
C THR A 146 0.08 7.38 6.22
N GLU A 147 0.17 8.71 6.09
CA GLU A 147 -0.97 9.64 6.14
C GLU A 147 -1.01 10.51 4.86
N LYS A 148 -0.09 10.30 3.91
CA LYS A 148 0.09 11.15 2.72
C LYS A 148 -0.11 10.43 1.40
N VAL A 149 0.62 9.34 1.15
CA VAL A 149 0.66 8.66 -0.14
C VAL A 149 0.43 7.17 0.00
N LEU A 150 -0.50 6.62 -0.78
CA LEU A 150 -0.85 5.20 -0.80
C LEU A 150 -0.70 4.64 -2.22
N LEU A 151 0.16 3.67 -2.39
CA LEU A 151 0.31 2.91 -3.65
C LEU A 151 -0.49 1.62 -3.58
N LEU A 152 -1.33 1.39 -4.58
CA LEU A 152 -2.20 0.22 -4.68
C LEU A 152 -1.88 -0.56 -5.96
N ASP A 153 -1.41 -1.80 -5.82
CA ASP A 153 -1.11 -2.68 -6.94
C ASP A 153 -2.24 -3.71 -7.10
N GLU A 154 -3.12 -3.49 -8.06
CA GLU A 154 -4.29 -4.32 -8.36
C GLU A 154 -5.18 -4.63 -7.12
N PRO A 155 -5.67 -3.60 -6.40
CA PRO A 155 -6.31 -3.77 -5.09
C PRO A 155 -7.60 -4.60 -5.11
N VAL A 156 -8.17 -4.86 -6.28
CA VAL A 156 -9.46 -5.58 -6.45
C VAL A 156 -9.35 -6.84 -7.31
N ALA A 157 -8.18 -7.21 -7.81
CA ALA A 157 -8.01 -8.29 -8.81
C ALA A 157 -8.54 -9.67 -8.38
N ALA A 158 -8.61 -9.93 -7.07
CA ALA A 158 -9.06 -11.23 -6.54
C ALA A 158 -10.40 -11.15 -5.78
N LEU A 159 -11.15 -10.05 -5.96
CA LEU A 159 -12.41 -9.80 -5.26
C LEU A 159 -13.62 -10.08 -6.16
N ASP A 160 -14.72 -10.49 -5.55
CA ASP A 160 -16.02 -10.50 -6.22
C ASP A 160 -16.50 -9.06 -6.54
N PRO A 161 -17.48 -8.89 -7.43
CA PRO A 161 -17.93 -7.56 -7.86
C PRO A 161 -18.45 -6.68 -6.73
N LYS A 162 -19.06 -7.26 -5.70
CA LYS A 162 -19.60 -6.51 -4.55
C LYS A 162 -18.44 -5.99 -3.69
N ALA A 163 -17.51 -6.86 -3.32
CA ALA A 163 -16.32 -6.50 -2.54
C ALA A 163 -15.43 -5.49 -3.29
N SER A 164 -15.30 -5.62 -4.61
CA SER A 164 -14.59 -4.65 -5.46
C SER A 164 -15.20 -3.27 -5.39
N LYS A 165 -16.54 -3.16 -5.50
CA LYS A 165 -17.25 -1.89 -5.40
C LYS A 165 -17.10 -1.25 -4.01
N GLU A 166 -17.14 -2.04 -2.95
CA GLU A 166 -16.91 -1.57 -1.58
C GLU A 166 -15.47 -1.05 -1.42
N MET A 167 -14.49 -1.77 -1.97
CA MET A 167 -13.08 -1.37 -1.91
C MET A 167 -12.84 -0.03 -2.62
N TYR A 168 -13.40 0.16 -3.82
CA TYR A 168 -13.28 1.45 -4.53
C TYR A 168 -13.92 2.61 -3.75
N LYS A 169 -15.05 2.40 -3.09
CA LYS A 169 -15.66 3.42 -2.22
C LYS A 169 -14.75 3.79 -1.04
N ILE A 170 -14.07 2.79 -0.45
CA ILE A 170 -13.11 3.04 0.62
C ILE A 170 -11.94 3.88 0.10
N ILE A 171 -11.37 3.51 -1.05
CA ILE A 171 -10.25 4.23 -1.65
C ILE A 171 -10.66 5.68 -2.00
N GLU A 172 -11.84 5.86 -2.59
CA GLU A 172 -12.38 7.19 -2.89
C GLU A 172 -12.55 8.04 -1.63
N LYS A 173 -13.04 7.45 -0.54
CA LYS A 173 -13.19 8.12 0.74
C LYS A 173 -11.83 8.54 1.33
N LEU A 174 -10.82 7.67 1.29
CA LEU A 174 -9.47 7.98 1.73
C LEU A 174 -8.86 9.16 0.96
N ASN A 175 -9.10 9.23 -0.34
CA ASN A 175 -8.62 10.35 -1.15
C ASN A 175 -9.38 11.65 -0.84
N LYS A 176 -10.73 11.64 -0.87
CA LYS A 176 -11.55 12.86 -0.75
C LYS A 176 -11.67 13.41 0.67
N GLU A 177 -11.76 12.54 1.68
CA GLU A 177 -11.99 12.94 3.07
C GLU A 177 -10.70 13.02 3.89
N ASP A 178 -9.75 12.12 3.63
CA ASP A 178 -8.48 12.06 4.36
C ASP A 178 -7.32 12.71 3.58
N ASN A 179 -7.56 13.23 2.38
CA ASN A 179 -6.56 13.88 1.50
C ASN A 179 -5.33 13.00 1.19
N ILE A 180 -5.52 11.68 1.11
CA ILE A 180 -4.45 10.72 0.79
C ILE A 180 -4.35 10.59 -0.73
N SER A 181 -3.15 10.84 -1.27
CA SER A 181 -2.85 10.65 -2.69
C SER A 181 -2.60 9.20 -3.01
#